data_3ee4de7cbea84f877d13889dd8b7b133
#
_entry.id   3ee4de7cbea84f877d13889dd8b7b133
#
_cell.length_a   1.000
_cell.length_b   1.000
_cell.length_c   1.000
_cell.angle_alpha   90.00
_cell.angle_beta   90.00
_cell.angle_gamma   90.00
#
_symmetry.space_group_name_H-M   'P 1'
#
loop_
_entity.id
_entity.type
_entity.pdbx_description
1 polymer ?
#
loop_
_entity_poly.entity_id
_entity_poly.type
_entity_poly.pdbx_seq_one_letter_code
_entity_poly.pdbx_strand_id
1 'polypeptide(L)'
;VQGVPDVPGTSLEIFSRIAAKNISVDMIVQNVGESGKADISFTVPQLDFDTALEAVKEAAKLVGAADVTSDSNVAKVSVVGLGMARQTGVAQKMFKALADAGINIQMITTSEIKISVLVSRDDSQRALRIVHQAFELEKEPASTVKPLAHRTTSPDAADVAERLQRISMEGLTIDDISLDPSQARVSISGVPNTPGIAAKVFEEIAAAGIFVDMIVQSHPSTGGSAVLSFTVPQKQLTQSVTAAEKIAKSLHCKAVTSSPIIAKLSVSGVGLRTHTGVAIRMFKALSEAGINLDLINTSEVRVNVVVDGLQGEKGMKQLQAAFADVMR
;
A
#
# COMPACT_ATOMS: atom_id res chain seq x y z
N VAL A 1 13.41 1.75 6.31
CA VAL A 1 14.44 2.71 5.91
C VAL A 1 13.84 4.09 6.07
N GLN A 2 14.41 4.89 6.97
CA GLN A 2 13.83 6.15 7.40
C GLN A 2 14.62 7.34 6.86
N GLY A 3 13.90 8.44 6.61
CA GLY A 3 14.52 9.69 6.17
C GLY A 3 15.30 9.56 4.87
N VAL A 4 14.80 8.77 3.94
CA VAL A 4 15.37 8.58 2.61
C VAL A 4 15.14 9.84 1.79
N PRO A 5 16.11 10.35 1.01
CA PRO A 5 15.90 11.46 0.09
C PRO A 5 14.74 11.15 -0.86
N ASP A 6 13.79 12.06 -0.94
CA ASP A 6 12.59 11.92 -1.81
C ASP A 6 12.91 12.39 -3.23
N VAL A 7 13.72 11.58 -3.93
CA VAL A 7 14.17 11.85 -5.30
C VAL A 7 14.05 10.61 -6.18
N PRO A 8 13.89 10.77 -7.50
CA PRO A 8 13.81 9.64 -8.42
C PRO A 8 15.01 8.69 -8.29
N GLY A 9 14.74 7.38 -8.24
CA GLY A 9 15.77 6.35 -8.17
C GLY A 9 16.07 5.80 -6.77
N THR A 10 15.68 6.47 -5.71
CA THR A 10 15.97 6.03 -4.33
C THR A 10 15.35 4.67 -4.03
N SER A 11 14.08 4.46 -4.34
CA SER A 11 13.39 3.17 -4.15
C SER A 11 14.00 2.09 -5.05
N LEU A 12 14.36 2.43 -6.29
CA LEU A 12 15.05 1.52 -7.21
C LEU A 12 16.35 1.00 -6.61
N GLU A 13 17.20 1.87 -6.06
CA GLU A 13 18.49 1.50 -5.48
C GLU A 13 18.31 0.51 -4.32
N ILE A 14 17.36 0.77 -3.41
CA ILE A 14 17.08 -0.08 -2.26
C ILE A 14 16.61 -1.47 -2.73
N PHE A 15 15.57 -1.53 -3.56
CA PHE A 15 14.96 -2.80 -3.95
C PHE A 15 15.80 -3.61 -4.93
N SER A 16 16.63 -2.96 -5.77
CA SER A 16 17.56 -3.68 -6.66
C SER A 16 18.61 -4.47 -5.87
N ARG A 17 19.09 -3.97 -4.75
CA ARG A 17 20.05 -4.68 -3.90
C ARG A 17 19.44 -5.87 -3.18
N ILE A 18 18.20 -5.74 -2.74
CA ILE A 18 17.44 -6.85 -2.13
C ILE A 18 17.19 -7.94 -3.18
N ALA A 19 16.75 -7.55 -4.38
CA ALA A 19 16.51 -8.47 -5.47
C ALA A 19 17.78 -9.17 -5.96
N ALA A 20 18.94 -8.50 -5.94
CA ALA A 20 20.24 -9.13 -6.26
C ALA A 20 20.60 -10.27 -5.30
N LYS A 21 19.98 -10.34 -4.12
CA LYS A 21 20.10 -11.46 -3.18
C LYS A 21 18.99 -12.52 -3.36
N ASN A 22 18.17 -12.41 -4.42
CA ASN A 22 17.01 -13.25 -4.69
C ASN A 22 15.98 -13.28 -3.56
N ILE A 23 15.87 -12.19 -2.79
CA ILE A 23 14.91 -12.05 -1.68
C ILE A 23 13.60 -11.52 -2.24
N SER A 24 12.51 -12.24 -1.94
CA SER A 24 11.15 -11.78 -2.25
C SER A 24 10.71 -10.71 -1.26
N VAL A 25 10.17 -9.61 -1.77
CA VAL A 25 9.63 -8.51 -0.96
C VAL A 25 8.12 -8.48 -1.08
N ASP A 26 7.45 -8.35 0.05
CA ASP A 26 5.99 -8.20 0.13
C ASP A 26 5.65 -6.90 0.89
N MET A 27 4.41 -6.41 0.78
CA MET A 27 3.94 -5.21 1.46
C MET A 27 4.90 -4.01 1.35
N ILE A 28 5.31 -3.62 0.15
CA ILE A 28 6.10 -2.40 -0.01
C ILE A 28 5.20 -1.19 0.26
N VAL A 29 5.63 -0.35 1.19
CA VAL A 29 4.97 0.90 1.59
C VAL A 29 6.01 2.00 1.58
N GLN A 30 5.74 3.05 0.82
CA GLN A 30 6.50 4.30 0.88
C GLN A 30 5.55 5.44 1.22
N ASN A 31 5.95 6.28 2.15
CA ASN A 31 5.28 7.53 2.49
C ASN A 31 6.26 8.70 2.40
N VAL A 32 5.84 9.78 1.76
CA VAL A 32 6.57 11.03 1.80
C VAL A 32 6.32 11.70 3.15
N GLY A 33 7.40 11.96 3.87
CA GLY A 33 7.41 12.67 5.13
C GLY A 33 7.57 14.19 4.96
N GLU A 34 7.94 14.85 6.04
CA GLU A 34 8.27 16.27 6.03
C GLU A 34 9.66 16.51 5.44
N SER A 35 9.87 17.71 4.88
CA SER A 35 11.22 18.17 4.45
C SER A 35 11.85 17.41 3.28
N GLY A 36 11.06 16.86 2.34
CA GLY A 36 11.60 16.17 1.16
C GLY A 36 12.31 14.86 1.50
N LYS A 37 11.83 14.18 2.53
CA LYS A 37 12.28 12.85 2.93
C LYS A 37 11.12 11.88 2.91
N ALA A 38 11.40 10.63 2.59
CA ALA A 38 10.42 9.54 2.61
C ALA A 38 10.84 8.44 3.59
N ASP A 39 9.86 7.67 4.05
CA ASP A 39 10.08 6.44 4.79
C ASP A 39 9.61 5.26 3.92
N ILE A 40 10.46 4.25 3.79
CA ILE A 40 10.19 3.04 3.02
C ILE A 40 10.15 1.85 3.98
N SER A 41 9.01 1.19 4.06
CA SER A 41 8.81 -0.01 4.87
C SER A 41 8.39 -1.17 3.98
N PHE A 42 8.87 -2.37 4.26
CA PHE A 42 8.49 -3.56 3.51
C PHE A 42 8.70 -4.81 4.36
N THR A 43 8.11 -5.91 3.93
CA THR A 43 8.27 -7.21 4.59
C THR A 43 9.06 -8.17 3.70
N VAL A 44 9.83 -9.03 4.35
CA VAL A 44 10.56 -10.15 3.74
C VAL A 44 10.23 -11.44 4.48
N PRO A 45 10.42 -12.62 3.87
CA PRO A 45 10.33 -13.88 4.60
C PRO A 45 11.29 -13.90 5.79
N GLN A 46 10.87 -14.51 6.89
CA GLN A 46 11.68 -14.56 8.11
C GLN A 46 13.04 -15.24 7.88
N LEU A 47 13.10 -16.23 6.99
CA LEU A 47 14.35 -16.92 6.65
C LEU A 47 15.38 -16.02 5.96
N ASP A 48 14.90 -14.97 5.28
CA ASP A 48 15.75 -14.03 4.53
C ASP A 48 16.07 -12.75 5.34
N PHE A 49 15.57 -12.65 6.59
CA PHE A 49 15.60 -11.43 7.38
C PHE A 49 17.00 -10.84 7.55
N ASP A 50 17.96 -11.64 8.00
CA ASP A 50 19.32 -11.16 8.26
C ASP A 50 20.02 -10.71 6.97
N THR A 51 19.89 -11.50 5.89
CA THR A 51 20.46 -11.18 4.59
C THR A 51 19.83 -9.92 3.98
N ALA A 52 18.51 -9.77 4.14
CA ALA A 52 17.80 -8.57 3.72
C ALA A 52 18.25 -7.34 4.51
N LEU A 53 18.38 -7.47 5.83
CA LEU A 53 18.79 -6.36 6.70
C LEU A 53 20.19 -5.84 6.35
N GLU A 54 21.13 -6.74 6.05
CA GLU A 54 22.47 -6.36 5.58
C GLU A 54 22.40 -5.58 4.26
N ALA A 55 21.70 -6.13 3.26
CA ALA A 55 21.52 -5.48 1.95
C ALA A 55 20.88 -4.09 2.07
N VAL A 56 19.88 -3.97 2.96
CA VAL A 56 19.18 -2.71 3.21
C VAL A 56 20.07 -1.68 3.90
N LYS A 57 20.88 -2.10 4.88
CA LYS A 57 21.84 -1.20 5.53
C LYS A 57 22.89 -0.67 4.57
N GLU A 58 23.35 -1.49 3.63
CA GLU A 58 24.25 -1.04 2.55
C GLU A 58 23.56 -0.04 1.63
N ALA A 59 22.34 -0.37 1.17
CA ALA A 59 21.55 0.53 0.31
C ALA A 59 21.27 1.86 1.01
N ALA A 60 20.87 1.84 2.28
CA ALA A 60 20.56 3.01 3.09
C ALA A 60 21.74 3.98 3.18
N LYS A 61 22.96 3.47 3.36
CA LYS A 61 24.19 4.29 3.36
C LYS A 61 24.39 4.97 2.01
N LEU A 62 24.16 4.28 0.91
CA LEU A 62 24.38 4.81 -0.43
C LEU A 62 23.37 5.89 -0.81
N VAL A 63 22.10 5.70 -0.45
CA VAL A 63 21.06 6.70 -0.72
C VAL A 63 21.04 7.84 0.31
N GLY A 64 21.85 7.77 1.38
CA GLY A 64 21.88 8.80 2.41
C GLY A 64 20.66 8.79 3.33
N ALA A 65 20.11 7.62 3.61
CA ALA A 65 19.02 7.45 4.57
C ALA A 65 19.46 7.80 5.98
N ALA A 66 18.52 8.25 6.82
CA ALA A 66 18.83 8.64 8.19
C ALA A 66 19.00 7.43 9.11
N ASP A 67 18.16 6.40 8.97
CA ASP A 67 18.18 5.22 9.84
C ASP A 67 17.57 3.99 9.14
N VAL A 68 17.87 2.80 9.66
CA VAL A 68 17.26 1.52 9.30
C VAL A 68 16.78 0.84 10.56
N THR A 69 15.46 0.66 10.67
CA THR A 69 14.83 -0.10 11.74
C THR A 69 14.33 -1.43 11.23
N SER A 70 14.24 -2.43 12.09
CA SER A 70 13.76 -3.76 11.73
C SER A 70 13.00 -4.40 12.90
N ASP A 71 12.01 -5.22 12.57
CA ASP A 71 11.25 -6.01 13.53
C ASP A 71 11.01 -7.41 12.95
N SER A 72 11.46 -8.46 13.64
CA SER A 72 11.26 -9.85 13.25
C SER A 72 10.03 -10.47 13.93
N ASN A 73 9.41 -9.77 14.89
CA ASN A 73 8.22 -10.25 15.62
C ASN A 73 6.91 -9.75 15.03
N VAL A 74 6.77 -9.84 13.72
CA VAL A 74 5.56 -9.40 13.01
C VAL A 74 4.86 -10.54 12.30
N ALA A 75 3.55 -10.38 12.08
CA ALA A 75 2.73 -11.24 11.26
C ALA A 75 1.78 -10.40 10.40
N LYS A 76 1.56 -10.82 9.15
CA LYS A 76 0.61 -10.21 8.23
C LYS A 76 -0.76 -10.87 8.36
N VAL A 77 -1.79 -10.07 8.62
CA VAL A 77 -3.19 -10.48 8.58
C VAL A 77 -3.89 -9.74 7.45
N SER A 78 -4.63 -10.47 6.63
CA SER A 78 -5.27 -9.90 5.44
C SER A 78 -6.72 -10.33 5.31
N VAL A 79 -7.57 -9.40 4.85
CA VAL A 79 -8.92 -9.68 4.37
C VAL A 79 -8.92 -9.54 2.86
N VAL A 80 -9.43 -10.56 2.18
CA VAL A 80 -9.56 -10.57 0.71
C VAL A 80 -11.03 -10.67 0.35
N GLY A 81 -11.50 -9.83 -0.55
CA GLY A 81 -12.90 -9.85 -0.99
C GLY A 81 -13.11 -9.02 -2.25
N LEU A 82 -14.03 -9.51 -3.09
CA LEU A 82 -14.43 -8.78 -4.30
C LEU A 82 -15.30 -7.57 -3.95
N GLY A 83 -15.09 -6.45 -4.65
CA GLY A 83 -15.90 -5.25 -4.48
C GLY A 83 -15.52 -4.39 -3.26
N MET A 84 -14.42 -4.70 -2.57
CA MET A 84 -13.96 -3.90 -1.41
C MET A 84 -13.68 -2.46 -1.79
N ALA A 85 -13.14 -2.21 -2.98
CA ALA A 85 -12.89 -0.87 -3.52
C ALA A 85 -14.17 -0.04 -3.79
N ARG A 86 -15.34 -0.65 -3.75
CA ARG A 86 -16.64 0.02 -3.99
C ARG A 86 -17.47 0.20 -2.71
N GLN A 87 -16.96 -0.29 -1.58
CA GLN A 87 -17.65 -0.22 -0.28
C GLN A 87 -16.87 0.62 0.70
N THR A 88 -17.49 1.69 1.18
CA THR A 88 -16.95 2.47 2.30
C THR A 88 -17.02 1.65 3.58
N GLY A 89 -16.04 1.83 4.47
CA GLY A 89 -16.08 1.25 5.82
C GLY A 89 -15.52 -0.17 5.96
N VAL A 90 -15.09 -0.85 4.87
CA VAL A 90 -14.48 -2.19 4.97
C VAL A 90 -13.18 -2.15 5.79
N ALA A 91 -12.32 -1.18 5.50
CA ALA A 91 -11.09 -0.97 6.27
C ALA A 91 -11.39 -0.59 7.72
N GLN A 92 -12.35 0.33 7.93
CA GLN A 92 -12.82 0.71 9.26
C GLN A 92 -13.30 -0.51 10.07
N LYS A 93 -14.06 -1.42 9.46
CA LYS A 93 -14.55 -2.64 10.12
C LYS A 93 -13.39 -3.51 10.62
N MET A 94 -12.37 -3.73 9.80
CA MET A 94 -11.16 -4.47 10.20
C MET A 94 -10.40 -3.77 11.31
N PHE A 95 -10.15 -2.47 11.16
CA PHE A 95 -9.36 -1.70 12.13
C PHE A 95 -10.09 -1.59 13.47
N LYS A 96 -11.42 -1.42 13.45
CA LYS A 96 -12.24 -1.39 14.66
C LYS A 96 -12.21 -2.73 15.40
N ALA A 97 -12.35 -3.84 14.69
CA ALA A 97 -12.31 -5.17 15.30
C ALA A 97 -10.96 -5.43 16.02
N LEU A 98 -9.85 -5.05 15.40
CA LEU A 98 -8.52 -5.16 16.00
C LEU A 98 -8.36 -4.20 17.19
N ALA A 99 -8.87 -2.98 17.07
CA ALA A 99 -8.83 -1.97 18.13
C ALA A 99 -9.61 -2.41 19.38
N ASP A 100 -10.83 -2.89 19.19
CA ASP A 100 -11.71 -3.37 20.29
C ASP A 100 -11.05 -4.56 21.04
N ALA A 101 -10.18 -5.29 20.36
CA ALA A 101 -9.38 -6.36 20.94
C ALA A 101 -8.04 -5.89 21.53
N GLY A 102 -7.71 -4.61 21.48
CA GLY A 102 -6.44 -4.06 21.96
C GLY A 102 -5.24 -4.47 21.11
N ILE A 103 -5.44 -4.91 19.86
CA ILE A 103 -4.37 -5.32 18.94
C ILE A 103 -3.89 -4.09 18.16
N ASN A 104 -2.58 -3.82 18.25
CA ASN A 104 -1.97 -2.72 17.53
C ASN A 104 -1.68 -3.05 16.08
N ILE A 105 -1.94 -2.10 15.19
CA ILE A 105 -1.61 -2.17 13.76
C ILE A 105 -0.31 -1.40 13.54
N GLN A 106 0.72 -2.10 13.09
CA GLN A 106 2.05 -1.51 12.87
C GLN A 106 2.24 -0.99 11.45
N MET A 107 1.55 -1.56 10.46
CA MET A 107 1.64 -1.19 9.06
C MET A 107 0.33 -1.52 8.35
N ILE A 108 -0.07 -0.69 7.40
CA ILE A 108 -1.29 -0.89 6.61
C ILE A 108 -0.96 -0.76 5.13
N THR A 109 -1.51 -1.66 4.34
CA THR A 109 -1.59 -1.54 2.88
C THR A 109 -2.94 -2.04 2.38
N THR A 110 -3.51 -1.38 1.39
CA THR A 110 -4.80 -1.75 0.82
C THR A 110 -4.72 -1.84 -0.70
N SER A 111 -5.52 -2.72 -1.27
CA SER A 111 -5.77 -2.78 -2.72
C SER A 111 -7.26 -2.93 -2.98
N GLU A 112 -7.68 -2.98 -4.24
CA GLU A 112 -9.10 -3.09 -4.60
C GLU A 112 -9.78 -4.35 -4.05
N ILE A 113 -9.01 -5.41 -3.79
CA ILE A 113 -9.53 -6.69 -3.32
C ILE A 113 -8.96 -7.12 -1.96
N LYS A 114 -8.06 -6.34 -1.36
CA LYS A 114 -7.35 -6.78 -0.16
C LYS A 114 -6.99 -5.62 0.76
N ILE A 115 -7.15 -5.85 2.05
CA ILE A 115 -6.61 -5.02 3.12
C ILE A 115 -5.64 -5.90 3.92
N SER A 116 -4.40 -5.45 4.07
CA SER A 116 -3.38 -6.14 4.86
C SER A 116 -2.88 -5.24 5.97
N VAL A 117 -2.69 -5.83 7.14
CA VAL A 117 -2.09 -5.17 8.30
C VAL A 117 -0.95 -6.02 8.84
N LEU A 118 0.08 -5.38 9.38
CA LEU A 118 1.03 -6.03 10.27
C LEU A 118 0.60 -5.84 11.71
N VAL A 119 0.66 -6.93 12.45
CA VAL A 119 0.44 -6.99 13.90
C VAL A 119 1.63 -7.71 14.55
N SER A 120 1.75 -7.64 15.87
CA SER A 120 2.70 -8.49 16.59
C SER A 120 2.44 -9.97 16.27
N ARG A 121 3.49 -10.75 16.11
CA ARG A 121 3.37 -12.20 15.90
C ARG A 121 2.62 -12.88 17.04
N ASP A 122 2.80 -12.40 18.25
CA ASP A 122 2.13 -12.93 19.45
C ASP A 122 0.61 -12.76 19.38
N ASP A 123 0.14 -11.70 18.72
CA ASP A 123 -1.28 -11.42 18.51
C ASP A 123 -1.85 -12.06 17.23
N SER A 124 -1.03 -12.69 16.38
CA SER A 124 -1.42 -13.12 15.02
C SER A 124 -2.64 -14.04 14.99
N GLN A 125 -2.68 -15.06 15.83
CA GLN A 125 -3.80 -16.02 15.91
C GLN A 125 -5.08 -15.35 16.45
N ARG A 126 -4.93 -14.46 17.40
CA ARG A 126 -6.04 -13.69 17.98
C ARG A 126 -6.58 -12.71 16.95
N ALA A 127 -5.71 -11.98 16.25
CA ALA A 127 -6.08 -11.07 15.18
C ALA A 127 -6.83 -11.77 14.04
N LEU A 128 -6.33 -12.94 13.61
CA LEU A 128 -6.99 -13.74 12.56
C LEU A 128 -8.42 -14.13 12.95
N ARG A 129 -8.62 -14.66 14.17
CA ARG A 129 -9.95 -15.07 14.66
C ARG A 129 -10.91 -13.89 14.74
N ILE A 130 -10.45 -12.75 15.27
CA ILE A 130 -11.26 -11.55 15.44
C ILE A 130 -11.68 -10.98 14.09
N VAL A 131 -10.77 -10.90 13.15
CA VAL A 131 -11.06 -10.43 11.80
C VAL A 131 -12.00 -11.39 11.09
N HIS A 132 -11.77 -12.69 11.15
CA HIS A 132 -12.66 -13.72 10.59
C HIS A 132 -14.09 -13.56 11.13
N GLN A 133 -14.25 -13.42 12.44
CA GLN A 133 -15.54 -13.22 13.10
C GLN A 133 -16.17 -11.88 12.71
N ALA A 134 -15.38 -10.79 12.67
CA ALA A 134 -15.89 -9.48 12.29
C ALA A 134 -16.47 -9.46 10.87
N PHE A 135 -15.88 -10.21 9.95
CA PHE A 135 -16.38 -10.32 8.57
C PHE A 135 -17.38 -11.46 8.35
N GLU A 136 -17.76 -12.16 9.44
CA GLU A 136 -18.77 -13.25 9.41
C GLU A 136 -18.40 -14.35 8.40
N LEU A 137 -17.11 -14.66 8.25
CA LEU A 137 -16.59 -15.59 7.26
C LEU A 137 -16.94 -17.07 7.58
N GLU A 138 -17.49 -17.34 8.75
CA GLU A 138 -18.09 -18.63 9.13
C GLU A 138 -19.47 -18.86 8.51
N LYS A 139 -20.13 -17.82 7.99
CA LYS A 139 -21.45 -17.92 7.38
C LYS A 139 -21.31 -18.21 5.88
N GLU A 140 -22.16 -19.07 5.36
CA GLU A 140 -22.27 -19.23 3.90
C GLU A 140 -22.62 -17.90 3.24
N PRO A 141 -21.99 -17.55 2.10
CA PRO A 141 -22.31 -16.31 1.40
C PRO A 141 -23.77 -16.27 0.98
N ALA A 142 -24.47 -15.19 1.32
CA ALA A 142 -25.91 -15.03 1.14
C ALA A 142 -26.39 -15.07 -0.33
N SER A 143 -25.50 -15.04 -1.32
CA SER A 143 -25.82 -15.29 -2.74
C SER A 143 -24.56 -15.61 -3.53
N THR A 144 -24.67 -16.56 -4.46
CA THR A 144 -23.74 -16.69 -5.58
C THR A 144 -23.82 -15.41 -6.41
N VAL A 145 -22.78 -14.59 -6.38
CA VAL A 145 -22.69 -13.43 -7.26
C VAL A 145 -22.74 -13.94 -8.70
N LYS A 146 -23.86 -13.72 -9.40
CA LYS A 146 -23.91 -13.97 -10.84
C LYS A 146 -22.85 -13.10 -11.51
N PRO A 147 -22.03 -13.64 -12.43
CA PRO A 147 -21.06 -12.85 -13.16
C PRO A 147 -21.81 -11.71 -13.86
N LEU A 148 -21.43 -10.47 -13.58
CA LEU A 148 -21.93 -9.29 -14.29
C LEU A 148 -21.45 -9.38 -15.74
N ALA A 149 -22.41 -9.34 -16.68
CA ALA A 149 -22.14 -9.32 -18.10
C ALA A 149 -21.14 -8.21 -18.46
N HIS A 150 -20.20 -8.56 -19.32
CA HIS A 150 -19.12 -7.73 -19.83
C HIS A 150 -19.51 -6.26 -20.06
N ARG A 151 -18.88 -5.36 -19.34
CA ARG A 151 -18.70 -3.97 -19.75
C ARG A 151 -17.23 -3.75 -20.01
N THR A 152 -16.92 -3.41 -21.25
CA THR A 152 -15.60 -3.07 -21.78
C THR A 152 -15.08 -1.77 -21.17
N THR A 153 -14.51 -1.81 -19.99
CA THR A 153 -13.65 -0.76 -19.43
C THR A 153 -12.83 -1.39 -18.32
N SER A 154 -11.53 -1.54 -18.50
CA SER A 154 -10.50 -2.06 -17.58
C SER A 154 -10.81 -3.47 -17.02
N PRO A 155 -9.90 -4.43 -17.06
CA PRO A 155 -10.16 -5.72 -16.41
C PRO A 155 -10.40 -5.47 -14.93
N ASP A 156 -11.60 -5.80 -14.45
CA ASP A 156 -11.98 -5.69 -13.05
C ASP A 156 -11.08 -6.63 -12.23
N ALA A 157 -10.68 -6.21 -11.03
CA ALA A 157 -9.90 -7.04 -10.11
C ALA A 157 -10.57 -8.41 -9.84
N ALA A 158 -11.88 -8.53 -10.08
CA ALA A 158 -12.63 -9.79 -10.07
C ALA A 158 -12.21 -10.75 -11.19
N ASP A 159 -11.99 -10.26 -12.41
CA ASP A 159 -11.53 -11.06 -13.53
C ASP A 159 -10.10 -11.57 -13.28
N VAL A 160 -9.27 -10.74 -12.64
CA VAL A 160 -7.91 -11.13 -12.25
C VAL A 160 -7.93 -12.22 -11.17
N ALA A 161 -8.79 -12.09 -10.16
CA ALA A 161 -8.94 -13.08 -9.10
C ALA A 161 -9.48 -14.42 -9.61
N GLU A 162 -10.43 -14.43 -10.55
CA GLU A 162 -10.96 -15.64 -11.18
C GLU A 162 -9.89 -16.32 -12.06
N ARG A 163 -9.08 -15.53 -12.77
CA ARG A 163 -7.93 -16.04 -13.55
C ARG A 163 -6.84 -16.63 -12.67
N LEU A 164 -6.57 -16.04 -11.48
CA LEU A 164 -5.63 -16.59 -10.51
C LEU A 164 -5.98 -18.02 -10.07
N GLN A 165 -7.26 -18.36 -10.05
CA GLN A 165 -7.72 -19.74 -9.73
C GLN A 165 -7.53 -20.73 -10.90
N ARG A 166 -7.34 -20.25 -12.13
CA ARG A 166 -7.28 -21.07 -13.34
C ARG A 166 -5.88 -21.24 -13.94
N ILE A 167 -4.89 -20.45 -13.50
CA ILE A 167 -3.56 -20.46 -14.09
C ILE A 167 -2.56 -21.10 -13.10
N SER A 168 -1.81 -22.09 -13.57
CA SER A 168 -0.64 -22.58 -12.83
C SER A 168 0.39 -21.44 -12.70
N MET A 169 0.89 -21.21 -11.48
CA MET A 169 1.61 -20.00 -11.05
C MET A 169 3.03 -19.85 -11.63
N GLU A 170 3.34 -20.35 -12.82
CA GLU A 170 4.71 -20.41 -13.37
C GLU A 170 5.08 -19.30 -14.36
N GLY A 171 4.16 -18.40 -14.73
CA GLY A 171 4.44 -17.34 -15.71
C GLY A 171 4.03 -15.94 -15.24
N LEU A 172 4.98 -14.97 -15.33
CA LEU A 172 4.64 -13.56 -15.20
C LEU A 172 3.84 -13.10 -16.42
N THR A 173 2.66 -12.53 -16.19
CA THR A 173 1.87 -11.88 -17.24
C THR A 173 1.36 -10.54 -16.71
N ILE A 174 1.60 -9.48 -17.47
CA ILE A 174 1.02 -8.16 -17.22
C ILE A 174 -0.28 -8.08 -18.02
N ASP A 175 -1.38 -7.90 -17.29
CA ASP A 175 -2.73 -7.83 -17.86
C ASP A 175 -3.15 -6.39 -18.16
N ASP A 176 -2.71 -5.42 -17.34
CA ASP A 176 -3.11 -4.03 -17.49
C ASP A 176 -2.08 -3.07 -16.89
N ILE A 177 -1.94 -1.92 -17.54
CA ILE A 177 -1.24 -0.74 -17.01
C ILE A 177 -2.22 0.42 -17.09
N SER A 178 -2.56 1.00 -15.94
CA SER A 178 -3.57 2.04 -15.85
C SER A 178 -3.08 3.30 -15.15
N LEU A 179 -3.72 4.42 -15.52
CA LEU A 179 -3.52 5.75 -14.95
C LEU A 179 -4.85 6.25 -14.39
N ASP A 180 -4.88 6.62 -13.11
CA ASP A 180 -6.00 7.33 -12.50
C ASP A 180 -5.53 8.73 -12.05
N PRO A 181 -5.90 9.80 -12.79
CA PRO A 181 -5.58 11.17 -12.45
C PRO A 181 -6.65 11.86 -11.59
N SER A 182 -7.69 11.15 -11.17
CA SER A 182 -8.86 11.71 -10.46
C SER A 182 -8.71 11.82 -8.95
N GLN A 183 -7.57 11.37 -8.42
CA GLN A 183 -7.31 11.28 -7.00
C GLN A 183 -6.53 12.47 -6.45
N ALA A 184 -6.69 12.68 -5.15
CA ALA A 184 -5.86 13.57 -4.32
C ALA A 184 -5.32 12.77 -3.13
N ARG A 185 -4.23 13.23 -2.54
CA ARG A 185 -3.62 12.61 -1.35
C ARG A 185 -3.82 13.46 -0.11
N VAL A 186 -4.10 12.80 1.02
CA VAL A 186 -4.04 13.36 2.36
C VAL A 186 -3.08 12.53 3.19
N SER A 187 -2.19 13.18 3.94
CA SER A 187 -1.22 12.52 4.82
C SER A 187 -1.26 13.14 6.21
N ILE A 188 -1.28 12.31 7.23
CA ILE A 188 -1.21 12.68 8.64
C ILE A 188 0.13 12.21 9.17
N SER A 189 0.97 13.14 9.62
CA SER A 189 2.28 12.84 10.22
C SER A 189 2.22 12.87 11.75
N GLY A 190 3.13 12.14 12.38
CA GLY A 190 3.17 12.04 13.84
C GLY A 190 2.00 11.25 14.43
N VAL A 191 1.48 10.29 13.70
CA VAL A 191 0.40 9.41 14.16
C VAL A 191 0.92 8.49 15.26
N PRO A 192 0.31 8.50 16.48
CA PRO A 192 0.76 7.63 17.57
C PRO A 192 0.63 6.15 17.22
N ASN A 193 1.63 5.36 17.59
CA ASN A 193 1.63 3.91 17.38
C ASN A 193 1.00 3.18 18.57
N THR A 194 -0.31 3.30 18.71
CA THR A 194 -1.08 2.63 19.78
C THR A 194 -2.36 2.01 19.22
N PRO A 195 -2.88 0.95 19.85
CA PRO A 195 -4.12 0.31 19.42
C PRO A 195 -5.28 1.30 19.27
N GLY A 196 -6.05 1.16 18.19
CA GLY A 196 -7.25 1.94 17.93
C GLY A 196 -7.05 3.25 17.17
N ILE A 197 -5.82 3.71 16.95
CA ILE A 197 -5.57 4.98 16.25
C ILE A 197 -6.08 4.92 14.80
N ALA A 198 -5.70 3.90 14.03
CA ALA A 198 -6.20 3.74 12.65
C ALA A 198 -7.74 3.64 12.61
N ALA A 199 -8.34 2.91 13.57
CA ALA A 199 -9.80 2.82 13.66
C ALA A 199 -10.44 4.20 13.84
N LYS A 200 -9.95 5.03 14.77
CA LYS A 200 -10.46 6.39 15.01
C LYS A 200 -10.34 7.29 13.80
N VAL A 201 -9.19 7.24 13.10
CA VAL A 201 -8.97 8.03 11.87
C VAL A 201 -10.00 7.65 10.81
N PHE A 202 -10.15 6.38 10.51
CA PHE A 202 -11.06 5.94 9.45
C PHE A 202 -12.54 5.93 9.85
N GLU A 203 -12.86 5.93 11.15
CA GLU A 203 -14.21 6.18 11.65
C GLU A 203 -14.65 7.63 11.35
N GLU A 204 -13.81 8.61 11.61
CA GLU A 204 -14.09 10.03 11.29
C GLU A 204 -14.20 10.25 9.77
N ILE A 205 -13.30 9.66 8.98
CA ILE A 205 -13.32 9.74 7.52
C ILE A 205 -14.60 9.09 6.95
N ALA A 206 -14.98 7.93 7.44
CA ALA A 206 -16.19 7.23 7.01
C ALA A 206 -17.46 7.97 7.45
N ALA A 207 -17.51 8.53 8.68
CA ALA A 207 -18.62 9.34 9.17
C ALA A 207 -18.83 10.61 8.32
N ALA A 208 -17.75 11.15 7.75
CA ALA A 208 -17.83 12.24 6.78
C ALA A 208 -18.26 11.81 5.38
N GLY A 209 -18.56 10.53 5.13
CA GLY A 209 -18.97 10.01 3.83
C GLY A 209 -17.86 10.04 2.78
N ILE A 210 -16.60 10.07 3.20
CA ILE A 210 -15.44 10.16 2.32
C ILE A 210 -15.08 8.76 1.82
N PHE A 211 -14.96 8.63 0.51
CA PHE A 211 -14.46 7.43 -0.12
C PHE A 211 -12.92 7.43 -0.10
N VAL A 212 -12.33 6.36 0.39
CA VAL A 212 -10.86 6.17 0.42
C VAL A 212 -10.50 5.03 -0.53
N ASP A 213 -9.59 5.31 -1.49
CA ASP A 213 -9.14 4.32 -2.46
C ASP A 213 -7.90 3.55 -1.96
N MET A 214 -6.86 4.26 -1.57
CA MET A 214 -5.60 3.67 -1.13
C MET A 214 -5.29 4.13 0.29
N ILE A 215 -4.93 3.20 1.17
CA ILE A 215 -4.46 3.48 2.53
C ILE A 215 -3.06 2.93 2.68
N VAL A 216 -2.15 3.76 3.16
CA VAL A 216 -0.74 3.43 3.37
C VAL A 216 -0.32 3.95 4.74
N GLN A 217 0.13 3.06 5.61
CA GLN A 217 0.77 3.41 6.87
C GLN A 217 2.13 2.74 6.94
N SER A 218 3.18 3.54 7.08
CA SER A 218 4.55 3.05 7.29
C SER A 218 4.71 2.47 8.70
N HIS A 219 5.69 1.58 8.86
CA HIS A 219 6.11 1.14 10.19
C HIS A 219 6.56 2.36 11.02
N PRO A 220 6.24 2.37 12.32
CA PRO A 220 6.60 3.51 13.19
C PRO A 220 8.10 3.79 13.20
N SER A 221 8.44 5.07 13.22
CA SER A 221 9.82 5.51 13.40
C SER A 221 10.34 5.20 14.82
N THR A 222 11.63 5.35 15.02
CA THR A 222 12.30 5.19 16.32
C THR A 222 11.68 6.06 17.42
N GLY A 223 10.96 7.14 17.06
CA GLY A 223 10.18 7.98 17.96
C GLY A 223 8.76 7.48 18.26
N GLY A 224 8.37 6.28 17.80
CA GLY A 224 7.06 5.68 18.07
C GLY A 224 5.89 6.33 17.32
N SER A 225 6.15 7.11 16.26
CA SER A 225 5.13 7.72 15.43
C SER A 225 5.22 7.25 13.97
N ALA A 226 4.08 7.20 13.29
CA ALA A 226 3.97 6.80 11.90
C ALA A 226 3.46 7.96 11.01
N VAL A 227 3.56 7.77 9.70
CA VAL A 227 2.84 8.56 8.70
C VAL A 227 1.71 7.69 8.16
N LEU A 228 0.51 8.23 8.18
CA LEU A 228 -0.69 7.62 7.60
C LEU A 228 -1.14 8.46 6.42
N SER A 229 -1.08 7.89 5.23
CA SER A 229 -1.52 8.53 3.99
C SER A 229 -2.68 7.77 3.37
N PHE A 230 -3.57 8.49 2.73
CA PHE A 230 -4.66 7.90 1.96
C PHE A 230 -5.02 8.77 0.75
N THR A 231 -5.58 8.13 -0.27
CA THR A 231 -6.06 8.83 -1.46
C THR A 231 -7.57 8.90 -1.46
N VAL A 232 -8.08 10.01 -1.97
CA VAL A 232 -9.51 10.32 -2.06
C VAL A 232 -9.82 10.95 -3.42
N PRO A 233 -11.06 10.87 -3.92
CA PRO A 233 -11.46 11.64 -5.09
C PRO A 233 -11.17 13.14 -4.90
N GLN A 234 -10.61 13.80 -5.90
CA GLN A 234 -10.24 15.24 -5.83
C GLN A 234 -11.40 16.13 -5.33
N LYS A 235 -12.63 15.82 -5.75
CA LYS A 235 -13.83 16.54 -5.31
C LYS A 235 -14.10 16.44 -3.80
N GLN A 236 -13.55 15.46 -3.12
CA GLN A 236 -13.70 15.26 -1.67
C GLN A 236 -12.48 15.76 -0.87
N LEU A 237 -11.46 16.33 -1.54
CA LEU A 237 -10.20 16.71 -0.85
C LEU A 237 -10.42 17.68 0.31
N THR A 238 -11.15 18.77 0.09
CA THR A 238 -11.39 19.80 1.14
C THR A 238 -12.06 19.19 2.36
N GLN A 239 -13.08 18.37 2.14
CA GLN A 239 -13.78 17.67 3.22
C GLN A 239 -12.85 16.69 3.94
N SER A 240 -12.01 15.99 3.18
CA SER A 240 -11.04 15.02 3.71
C SER A 240 -9.97 15.68 4.56
N VAL A 241 -9.44 16.83 4.13
CA VAL A 241 -8.48 17.61 4.90
C VAL A 241 -9.11 18.10 6.21
N THR A 242 -10.33 18.64 6.16
CA THR A 242 -11.05 19.08 7.38
C THR A 242 -11.26 17.95 8.38
N ALA A 243 -11.68 16.77 7.91
CA ALA A 243 -11.84 15.60 8.77
C ALA A 243 -10.49 15.12 9.34
N ALA A 244 -9.45 15.08 8.50
CA ALA A 244 -8.10 14.70 8.91
C ALA A 244 -7.52 15.67 9.95
N GLU A 245 -7.69 16.97 9.79
CA GLU A 245 -7.24 17.99 10.76
C GLU A 245 -7.96 17.86 12.10
N LYS A 246 -9.26 17.63 12.07
CA LYS A 246 -10.06 17.42 13.29
C LYS A 246 -9.55 16.24 14.10
N ILE A 247 -9.33 15.08 13.44
CA ILE A 247 -8.84 13.88 14.12
C ILE A 247 -7.37 14.01 14.51
N ALA A 248 -6.53 14.59 13.65
CA ALA A 248 -5.12 14.84 13.95
C ALA A 248 -4.93 15.70 15.20
N LYS A 249 -5.76 16.75 15.35
CA LYS A 249 -5.78 17.59 16.55
C LYS A 249 -6.17 16.80 17.81
N SER A 250 -7.16 15.92 17.73
CA SER A 250 -7.62 15.11 18.86
C SER A 250 -6.61 14.03 19.27
N LEU A 251 -5.81 13.56 18.34
CA LEU A 251 -4.76 12.54 18.53
C LEU A 251 -3.37 13.14 18.79
N HIS A 252 -3.24 14.46 18.82
CA HIS A 252 -1.97 15.18 18.98
C HIS A 252 -0.94 14.82 17.89
N CYS A 253 -1.41 14.61 16.67
CA CYS A 253 -0.55 14.41 15.51
C CYS A 253 0.23 15.69 15.17
N LYS A 254 1.34 15.57 14.43
CA LYS A 254 2.19 16.71 14.11
C LYS A 254 1.59 17.63 13.05
N ALA A 255 1.17 17.06 11.93
CA ALA A 255 0.66 17.84 10.81
C ALA A 255 -0.26 17.02 9.90
N VAL A 256 -1.11 17.73 9.15
CA VAL A 256 -1.85 17.21 8.00
C VAL A 256 -1.35 17.93 6.76
N THR A 257 -1.00 17.16 5.75
CA THR A 257 -0.59 17.67 4.44
C THR A 257 -1.47 17.09 3.35
N SER A 258 -1.59 17.77 2.22
CA SER A 258 -2.37 17.27 1.09
C SER A 258 -1.71 17.62 -0.24
N SER A 259 -1.95 16.75 -1.24
CA SER A 259 -1.57 16.98 -2.63
C SER A 259 -2.85 16.92 -3.48
N PRO A 260 -3.29 18.04 -4.05
CA PRO A 260 -4.59 18.10 -4.73
C PRO A 260 -4.58 17.42 -6.11
N ILE A 261 -3.42 17.31 -6.73
CA ILE A 261 -3.25 16.75 -8.07
C ILE A 261 -2.18 15.67 -8.00
N ILE A 262 -2.61 14.42 -7.99
CA ILE A 262 -1.76 13.25 -8.08
C ILE A 262 -2.18 12.36 -9.24
N ALA A 263 -1.28 11.50 -9.69
CA ALA A 263 -1.57 10.44 -10.63
C ALA A 263 -1.22 9.09 -10.02
N LYS A 264 -2.21 8.19 -9.93
CA LYS A 264 -1.98 6.80 -9.54
C LYS A 264 -1.70 5.98 -10.79
N LEU A 265 -0.50 5.43 -10.88
CA LEU A 265 -0.09 4.48 -11.91
C LEU A 265 -0.12 3.06 -11.33
N SER A 266 -0.72 2.15 -12.05
CA SER A 266 -0.89 0.76 -11.61
C SER A 266 -0.42 -0.20 -12.69
N VAL A 267 0.34 -1.22 -12.28
CA VAL A 267 0.70 -2.38 -13.10
C VAL A 267 0.03 -3.60 -12.48
N SER A 268 -0.83 -4.26 -13.24
CA SER A 268 -1.61 -5.42 -12.81
C SER A 268 -1.23 -6.66 -13.57
N GLY A 269 -1.23 -7.81 -12.91
CA GLY A 269 -0.93 -9.07 -13.58
C GLY A 269 -0.91 -10.26 -12.63
N VAL A 270 -0.63 -11.43 -13.20
CA VAL A 270 -0.50 -12.69 -12.48
C VAL A 270 0.98 -12.97 -12.19
N GLY A 271 1.27 -13.51 -11.00
CA GLY A 271 2.64 -13.86 -10.60
C GLY A 271 3.44 -12.71 -9.99
N LEU A 272 2.86 -11.52 -9.80
CA LEU A 272 3.57 -10.35 -9.27
C LEU A 272 4.21 -10.60 -7.89
N ARG A 273 3.57 -11.41 -7.06
CA ARG A 273 4.09 -11.75 -5.72
C ARG A 273 5.44 -12.48 -5.75
N THR A 274 5.64 -13.35 -6.74
CA THR A 274 6.87 -14.14 -6.88
C THR A 274 7.95 -13.42 -7.69
N HIS A 275 7.60 -12.31 -8.33
CA HIS A 275 8.47 -11.55 -9.21
C HIS A 275 8.74 -10.13 -8.68
N THR A 276 9.62 -10.01 -7.69
CA THR A 276 10.15 -8.71 -7.20
C THR A 276 10.63 -7.82 -8.36
N GLY A 277 11.04 -8.44 -9.46
CA GLY A 277 11.46 -7.77 -10.68
C GLY A 277 10.41 -6.86 -11.32
N VAL A 278 9.10 -7.09 -11.12
CA VAL A 278 8.06 -6.20 -11.68
C VAL A 278 8.08 -4.83 -11.01
N ALA A 279 8.11 -4.80 -9.68
CA ALA A 279 8.23 -3.53 -8.94
C ALA A 279 9.51 -2.79 -9.32
N ILE A 280 10.65 -3.51 -9.39
CA ILE A 280 11.93 -2.94 -9.79
C ILE A 280 11.88 -2.40 -11.22
N ARG A 281 11.29 -3.13 -12.17
CA ARG A 281 11.14 -2.70 -13.56
C ARG A 281 10.29 -1.42 -13.66
N MET A 282 9.21 -1.35 -12.88
CA MET A 282 8.36 -0.16 -12.75
C MET A 282 9.16 1.02 -12.17
N PHE A 283 9.87 0.81 -11.06
CA PHE A 283 10.66 1.85 -10.41
C PHE A 283 11.80 2.34 -11.33
N LYS A 284 12.44 1.43 -12.07
CA LYS A 284 13.48 1.76 -13.04
C LYS A 284 12.94 2.65 -14.16
N ALA A 285 11.84 2.26 -14.78
CA ALA A 285 11.24 3.01 -15.88
C ALA A 285 10.85 4.45 -15.46
N LEU A 286 10.27 4.60 -14.26
CA LEU A 286 9.89 5.89 -13.73
C LEU A 286 11.10 6.74 -13.32
N SER A 287 12.09 6.12 -12.69
CA SER A 287 13.34 6.78 -12.32
C SER A 287 14.13 7.31 -13.52
N GLU A 288 14.30 6.50 -14.58
CA GLU A 288 14.97 6.89 -15.82
C GLU A 288 14.24 8.05 -16.53
N ALA A 289 12.93 8.16 -16.32
CA ALA A 289 12.13 9.29 -16.79
C ALA A 289 12.20 10.53 -15.87
N GLY A 290 12.92 10.46 -14.75
CA GLY A 290 12.99 11.53 -13.76
C GLY A 290 11.68 11.74 -13.00
N ILE A 291 10.86 10.68 -12.86
CA ILE A 291 9.58 10.72 -12.14
C ILE A 291 9.79 10.18 -10.72
N ASN A 292 9.45 11.00 -9.73
CA ASN A 292 9.52 10.63 -8.32
C ASN A 292 8.28 9.84 -7.89
N LEU A 293 8.46 8.97 -6.87
CA LEU A 293 7.40 8.14 -6.31
C LEU A 293 6.99 8.70 -4.95
N ASP A 294 5.80 9.26 -4.85
CA ASP A 294 5.27 9.83 -3.61
C ASP A 294 4.74 8.76 -2.64
N LEU A 295 4.00 7.79 -3.16
CA LEU A 295 3.51 6.63 -2.43
C LEU A 295 3.78 5.37 -3.25
N ILE A 296 4.10 4.29 -2.55
CA ILE A 296 4.16 2.94 -3.12
C ILE A 296 3.23 2.04 -2.31
N ASN A 297 2.50 1.19 -3.01
CA ASN A 297 1.67 0.16 -2.41
C ASN A 297 1.65 -1.07 -3.31
N THR A 298 1.95 -2.23 -2.75
CA THR A 298 1.99 -3.49 -3.47
C THR A 298 0.97 -4.50 -2.94
N SER A 299 0.47 -5.34 -3.85
CA SER A 299 -0.34 -6.51 -3.56
C SER A 299 0.09 -7.69 -4.42
N GLU A 300 -0.53 -8.85 -4.25
CA GLU A 300 -0.22 -10.06 -5.03
C GLU A 300 -0.45 -9.90 -6.53
N VAL A 301 -1.35 -8.99 -6.92
CA VAL A 301 -1.82 -8.83 -8.31
C VAL A 301 -1.60 -7.43 -8.87
N ARG A 302 -1.05 -6.51 -8.07
CA ARG A 302 -0.90 -5.11 -8.49
C ARG A 302 0.22 -4.40 -7.74
N VAL A 303 0.97 -3.60 -8.48
CA VAL A 303 1.88 -2.58 -7.94
C VAL A 303 1.30 -1.23 -8.28
N ASN A 304 1.03 -0.42 -7.26
CA ASN A 304 0.54 0.95 -7.40
C ASN A 304 1.64 1.92 -6.96
N VAL A 305 1.82 2.98 -7.73
CA VAL A 305 2.60 4.13 -7.31
C VAL A 305 1.79 5.41 -7.51
N VAL A 306 1.98 6.36 -6.63
CA VAL A 306 1.47 7.72 -6.78
C VAL A 306 2.63 8.61 -7.17
N VAL A 307 2.42 9.43 -8.18
CA VAL A 307 3.38 10.41 -8.68
C VAL A 307 2.70 11.78 -8.77
N ASP A 308 3.47 12.84 -9.02
CA ASP A 308 2.91 14.15 -9.36
C ASP A 308 1.94 14.04 -10.53
N GLY A 309 0.77 14.66 -10.42
CA GLY A 309 -0.28 14.54 -11.41
C GLY A 309 0.13 15.03 -12.82
N LEU A 310 1.03 16.01 -12.90
CA LEU A 310 1.55 16.52 -14.17
C LEU A 310 2.48 15.50 -14.87
N GLN A 311 2.98 14.52 -14.16
CA GLN A 311 3.85 13.48 -14.69
C GLN A 311 3.13 12.17 -15.02
N GLY A 312 1.83 12.06 -14.72
CA GLY A 312 1.05 10.83 -14.89
C GLY A 312 1.09 10.25 -16.31
N GLU A 313 0.78 11.07 -17.31
CA GLU A 313 0.80 10.66 -18.73
C GLU A 313 2.20 10.26 -19.22
N LYS A 314 3.25 10.95 -18.77
CA LYS A 314 4.62 10.60 -19.05
C LYS A 314 4.97 9.26 -18.42
N GLY A 315 4.59 9.06 -17.15
CA GLY A 315 4.78 7.82 -16.43
C GLY A 315 4.08 6.64 -17.10
N MET A 316 2.82 6.81 -17.52
CA MET A 316 2.05 5.78 -18.22
C MET A 316 2.78 5.31 -19.50
N LYS A 317 3.25 6.23 -20.34
CA LYS A 317 4.00 5.88 -21.56
C LYS A 317 5.29 5.14 -21.27
N GLN A 318 6.01 5.52 -20.21
CA GLN A 318 7.24 4.83 -19.82
C GLN A 318 6.96 3.39 -19.34
N LEU A 319 5.89 3.19 -18.58
CA LEU A 319 5.50 1.87 -18.13
C LEU A 319 5.05 0.99 -19.29
N GLN A 320 4.24 1.49 -20.22
CA GLN A 320 3.84 0.75 -21.42
C GLN A 320 5.06 0.31 -22.24
N ALA A 321 6.03 1.19 -22.43
CA ALA A 321 7.28 0.85 -23.13
C ALA A 321 8.10 -0.17 -22.33
N ALA A 322 8.20 0.01 -21.01
CA ALA A 322 8.95 -0.88 -20.14
C ALA A 322 8.39 -2.31 -20.09
N PHE A 323 7.08 -2.50 -20.20
CA PHE A 323 6.43 -3.81 -20.09
C PHE A 323 5.93 -4.38 -21.43
N ALA A 324 6.28 -3.76 -22.57
CA ALA A 324 5.79 -4.14 -23.90
C ALA A 324 6.03 -5.62 -24.27
N ASP A 325 7.09 -6.24 -23.75
CA ASP A 325 7.47 -7.64 -24.01
C ASP A 325 6.69 -8.68 -23.18
N VAL A 326 5.98 -8.26 -22.12
CA VAL A 326 5.23 -9.13 -21.21
C VAL A 326 3.74 -8.75 -21.08
N MET A 327 3.30 -7.73 -21.81
CA MET A 327 1.88 -7.39 -21.94
C MET A 327 1.16 -8.37 -22.87
N ARG A 328 -0.06 -8.73 -22.49
CA ARG A 328 -0.99 -9.50 -23.33
C ARG A 328 -1.84 -8.59 -24.19
#